data_5da3bf7cb3273396db876c12dcf5bb1c
#
_entry.id   5da3bf7cb3273396db876c12dcf5bb1c
#
_cell.length_a   1.000
_cell.length_b   1.000
_cell.length_c   1.000
_cell.angle_alpha   90.00
_cell.angle_beta   90.00
_cell.angle_gamma   90.00
#
_symmetry.space_group_name_H-M   'P 1'
#
loop_
_entity.id
_entity.type
_entity.pdbx_description
1 polymer ?
#
loop_
_entity_poly.entity_id
_entity_poly.type
_entity_poly.pdbx_seq_one_letter_code
_entity_poly.pdbx_strand_id
1 'polypeptide(L)'
;ASDVYKRQVLMGLLGATSLGWSAVRPPKRLRYLLGSLVTVALLLPLATTATWTVPAANIPLQAGSDRAPVAFSILSSSEKRTRMLLIDREGDRYQVAMRRDAGPGLLATNWQIRAKSTGKISAPESGVLVALIAGNDRQAATKCADLAVEQLLLTKQTGVDGLGAKLSASSYFHPVSSNDDYSVWRLDTSKFTPARSAARVLISTGKRQETVPSGVLSAEKPLAASAKERQLLLAESVSPAWKAQIADRDLQSRSQGERQSFTIPAGVSGNLQVYFATPGRYLVIAGFLLVYLSAAAACLPLGNRRKHK
;
A
#
# COMPACT_ATOMS: atom_id res chain seq x y z
N ALA A 1 9.30 19.38 7.18
CA ALA A 1 10.00 19.18 8.46
C ALA A 1 10.76 17.84 8.53
N SER A 2 10.22 16.77 7.97
CA SER A 2 10.83 15.41 8.02
C SER A 2 12.20 15.31 7.30
N ASP A 3 12.40 16.01 6.18
CA ASP A 3 13.61 15.87 5.38
C ASP A 3 14.82 16.63 5.94
N VAL A 4 14.57 17.72 6.66
CA VAL A 4 15.63 18.48 7.36
C VAL A 4 16.19 17.62 8.49
N TYR A 5 15.34 16.94 9.25
CA TYR A 5 15.76 16.03 10.33
C TYR A 5 16.61 14.87 9.81
N LYS A 6 16.21 14.26 8.67
CA LYS A 6 16.97 13.17 8.06
C LYS A 6 18.37 13.62 7.61
N ARG A 7 18.48 14.81 7.04
CA ARG A 7 19.78 15.39 6.64
C ARG A 7 20.65 15.71 7.83
N GLN A 8 20.08 16.23 8.92
CA GLN A 8 20.83 16.54 10.16
C GLN A 8 21.35 15.27 10.83
N VAL A 9 20.54 14.20 10.90
CA VAL A 9 20.96 12.90 11.42
C VAL A 9 22.08 12.30 10.56
N LEU A 10 21.98 12.40 9.24
CA LEU A 10 23.00 11.89 8.32
C LEU A 10 24.33 12.67 8.47
N MET A 11 24.27 14.00 8.55
CA MET A 11 25.46 14.83 8.79
C MET A 11 26.08 14.61 10.17
N GLY A 12 25.25 14.42 11.20
CA GLY A 12 25.73 14.07 12.54
C GLY A 12 26.46 12.73 12.59
N LEU A 13 25.91 11.72 11.91
CA LEU A 13 26.53 10.40 11.77
C LEU A 13 27.86 10.46 11.00
N LEU A 14 27.93 11.20 9.89
CA LEU A 14 29.14 11.37 9.09
C LEU A 14 30.23 12.14 9.88
N GLY A 15 29.82 13.14 10.67
CA GLY A 15 30.72 13.89 11.55
C GLY A 15 31.28 13.02 12.68
N ALA A 16 30.43 12.23 13.34
CA ALA A 16 30.85 11.33 14.42
C ALA A 16 31.79 10.23 13.94
N THR A 17 31.53 9.65 12.74
CA THR A 17 32.40 8.64 12.15
C THR A 17 33.78 9.18 11.77
N SER A 18 33.85 10.43 11.26
CA SER A 18 35.14 11.07 10.90
C SER A 18 36.00 11.41 12.12
N LEU A 19 35.38 11.85 13.20
CA LEU A 19 36.08 12.15 14.47
C LEU A 19 36.54 10.87 15.20
N GLY A 20 35.71 9.84 15.22
CA GLY A 20 36.08 8.54 15.83
C GLY A 20 37.22 7.84 15.10
N TRP A 21 37.32 8.00 13.77
CA TRP A 21 38.36 7.38 12.94
C TRP A 21 39.77 7.91 13.20
N SER A 22 39.89 9.17 13.58
CA SER A 22 41.18 9.81 13.89
C SER A 22 41.76 9.36 15.25
N ALA A 23 40.92 8.92 16.17
CA ALA A 23 41.30 8.53 17.53
C ALA A 23 41.75 7.06 17.65
N VAL A 24 41.39 6.18 16.71
CA VAL A 24 41.66 4.75 16.76
C VAL A 24 42.75 4.40 15.74
N ARG A 25 43.89 3.84 16.20
CA ARG A 25 44.96 3.27 15.35
C ARG A 25 44.89 1.74 15.37
N PRO A 26 43.92 1.11 14.71
CA PRO A 26 43.86 -0.34 14.65
C PRO A 26 44.98 -0.91 13.76
N PRO A 27 45.34 -2.19 13.96
CA PRO A 27 46.30 -2.88 13.08
C PRO A 27 45.84 -2.85 11.63
N LYS A 28 46.78 -2.79 10.68
CA LYS A 28 46.48 -2.55 9.26
C LYS A 28 45.35 -3.43 8.71
N ARG A 29 45.32 -4.74 9.03
CA ARG A 29 44.26 -5.66 8.57
C ARG A 29 42.87 -5.30 9.09
N LEU A 30 42.77 -4.87 10.35
CA LEU A 30 41.50 -4.48 10.95
C LEU A 30 40.99 -3.14 10.36
N ARG A 31 41.90 -2.25 9.94
CA ARG A 31 41.57 -1.01 9.26
C ARG A 31 40.90 -1.24 7.90
N TYR A 32 41.42 -2.18 7.12
CA TYR A 32 40.80 -2.52 5.83
C TYR A 32 39.44 -3.18 6.00
N LEU A 33 39.29 -4.10 6.98
CA LEU A 33 38.01 -4.73 7.27
C LEU A 33 36.96 -3.72 7.76
N LEU A 34 37.31 -2.86 8.70
CA LEU A 34 36.41 -1.81 9.19
C LEU A 34 36.10 -0.80 8.09
N GLY A 35 37.07 -0.40 7.27
CA GLY A 35 36.87 0.48 6.13
C GLY A 35 35.92 -0.10 5.11
N SER A 36 36.10 -1.35 4.72
CA SER A 36 35.18 -2.01 3.77
C SER A 36 33.77 -2.16 4.35
N LEU A 37 33.64 -2.46 5.63
CA LEU A 37 32.34 -2.62 6.29
C LEU A 37 31.59 -1.28 6.38
N VAL A 38 32.28 -0.18 6.68
CA VAL A 38 31.72 1.19 6.67
C VAL A 38 31.34 1.59 5.24
N THR A 39 32.18 1.29 4.26
CA THR A 39 31.89 1.60 2.85
C THR A 39 30.65 0.85 2.36
N VAL A 40 30.53 -0.43 2.66
CA VAL A 40 29.32 -1.22 2.31
C VAL A 40 28.10 -0.70 3.04
N ALA A 41 28.21 -0.36 4.33
CA ALA A 41 27.12 0.20 5.13
C ALA A 41 26.66 1.57 4.63
N LEU A 42 27.54 2.37 4.02
CA LEU A 42 27.19 3.66 3.41
C LEU A 42 26.66 3.50 1.97
N LEU A 43 27.20 2.56 1.19
CA LEU A 43 26.77 2.33 -0.18
C LEU A 43 25.41 1.65 -0.28
N LEU A 44 25.06 0.78 0.68
CA LEU A 44 23.78 0.07 0.66
C LEU A 44 22.55 1.02 0.74
N PRO A 45 22.46 1.98 1.66
CA PRO A 45 21.38 2.95 1.67
C PRO A 45 21.44 3.92 0.48
N LEU A 46 22.62 4.25 -0.04
CA LEU A 46 22.76 5.05 -1.27
C LEU A 46 22.23 4.29 -2.49
N ALA A 47 22.56 3.01 -2.63
CA ALA A 47 22.06 2.18 -3.72
C ALA A 47 20.53 2.01 -3.62
N THR A 48 20.00 1.77 -2.42
CA THR A 48 18.55 1.67 -2.21
C THR A 48 17.85 3.00 -2.46
N THR A 49 18.41 4.13 -2.04
CA THR A 49 17.83 5.45 -2.35
C THR A 49 17.93 5.76 -3.84
N ALA A 50 19.02 5.42 -4.53
CA ALA A 50 19.15 5.61 -5.96
C ALA A 50 18.11 4.81 -6.76
N THR A 51 17.84 3.56 -6.38
CA THR A 51 16.78 2.76 -7.04
C THR A 51 15.38 3.35 -6.85
N TRP A 52 15.16 4.15 -5.80
CA TRP A 52 13.89 4.83 -5.53
C TRP A 52 13.82 6.24 -6.13
N THR A 53 14.95 6.95 -6.19
CA THR A 53 14.98 8.36 -6.63
C THR A 53 15.08 8.50 -8.14
N VAL A 54 15.78 7.59 -8.83
CA VAL A 54 15.94 7.66 -10.29
C VAL A 54 14.60 7.57 -11.04
N PRO A 55 13.66 6.65 -10.71
CA PRO A 55 12.33 6.68 -11.28
C PRO A 55 11.48 7.88 -10.82
N ALA A 56 11.74 8.40 -9.61
CA ALA A 56 10.99 9.52 -9.05
C ALA A 56 11.45 10.89 -9.57
N ALA A 57 12.67 11.01 -10.08
CA ALA A 57 13.22 12.26 -10.59
C ALA A 57 12.45 12.82 -11.81
N ASN A 58 11.75 11.96 -12.54
CA ASN A 58 10.94 12.33 -13.70
C ASN A 58 9.45 12.59 -13.35
N ILE A 59 9.10 12.54 -12.07
CA ILE A 59 7.73 12.77 -11.61
C ILE A 59 7.72 14.15 -10.95
N PRO A 60 7.06 15.15 -11.55
CA PRO A 60 6.90 16.43 -10.87
C PRO A 60 6.13 16.20 -9.57
N LEU A 61 6.80 16.39 -8.43
CA LEU A 61 6.15 16.47 -7.13
C LEU A 61 5.30 17.74 -7.12
N GLN A 62 4.07 17.64 -7.60
CA GLN A 62 3.10 18.69 -7.38
C GLN A 62 2.66 18.59 -5.92
N ALA A 63 2.78 19.70 -5.21
CA ALA A 63 2.12 19.90 -3.94
C ALA A 63 0.60 19.92 -4.21
N GLY A 64 0.01 18.74 -4.38
CA GLY A 64 -1.43 18.60 -4.49
C GLY A 64 -2.05 18.94 -3.14
N SER A 65 -3.03 19.81 -3.14
CA SER A 65 -3.92 19.96 -2.00
C SER A 65 -4.65 18.62 -1.83
N ASP A 66 -4.26 17.87 -0.81
CA ASP A 66 -4.79 16.54 -0.53
C ASP A 66 -6.20 16.68 0.09
N ARG A 67 -7.15 17.13 -0.73
CA ARG A 67 -8.54 17.35 -0.33
C ARG A 67 -9.36 16.08 -0.53
N ALA A 68 -9.01 15.03 0.25
CA ALA A 68 -9.93 13.91 0.34
C ALA A 68 -11.22 14.35 1.02
N PRO A 69 -12.39 14.00 0.47
CA PRO A 69 -13.66 14.25 1.16
C PRO A 69 -13.64 13.63 2.56
N VAL A 70 -14.14 14.36 3.56
CA VAL A 70 -14.18 13.89 4.96
C VAL A 70 -14.90 12.53 5.06
N ALA A 71 -15.95 12.34 4.28
CA ALA A 71 -16.67 11.08 4.19
C ALA A 71 -15.77 9.89 3.80
N PHE A 72 -14.75 10.11 2.97
CA PHE A 72 -13.79 9.07 2.61
C PHE A 72 -12.88 8.70 3.78
N SER A 73 -12.48 9.65 4.62
CA SER A 73 -11.63 9.35 5.77
C SER A 73 -12.33 8.40 6.76
N ILE A 74 -13.62 8.58 6.98
CA ILE A 74 -14.44 7.71 7.84
C ILE A 74 -14.54 6.30 7.24
N LEU A 75 -14.81 6.20 5.95
CA LEU A 75 -14.97 4.90 5.27
C LEU A 75 -13.65 4.13 5.16
N SER A 76 -12.55 4.82 4.85
CA SER A 76 -11.23 4.19 4.76
C SER A 76 -10.68 3.72 6.11
N SER A 77 -11.11 4.33 7.22
CA SER A 77 -10.75 3.92 8.58
C SER A 77 -11.72 2.87 9.18
N SER A 78 -12.85 2.60 8.51
CA SER A 78 -13.80 1.58 8.95
C SER A 78 -13.23 0.16 8.86
N GLU A 79 -13.87 -0.80 9.51
CA GLU A 79 -13.50 -2.23 9.46
C GLU A 79 -13.48 -2.80 8.03
N LYS A 80 -14.28 -2.24 7.13
CA LYS A 80 -14.33 -2.64 5.72
C LYS A 80 -13.11 -2.17 4.92
N ARG A 81 -12.44 -1.10 5.36
CA ARG A 81 -11.32 -0.49 4.67
C ARG A 81 -11.60 -0.25 3.19
N THR A 82 -12.73 0.39 2.93
CA THR A 82 -13.13 0.69 1.55
C THR A 82 -12.23 1.75 0.93
N ARG A 83 -12.24 1.81 -0.39
CA ARG A 83 -11.37 2.63 -1.22
C ARG A 83 -12.19 3.65 -2.00
N MET A 84 -11.49 4.67 -2.46
CA MET A 84 -12.02 5.65 -3.40
C MET A 84 -11.27 5.55 -4.73
N LEU A 85 -12.00 5.55 -5.82
CA LEU A 85 -11.46 5.66 -7.15
C LEU A 85 -11.55 7.11 -7.61
N LEU A 86 -10.40 7.72 -7.85
CA LEU A 86 -10.30 9.02 -8.48
C LEU A 86 -10.33 8.84 -9.99
N ILE A 87 -11.17 9.60 -10.67
CA ILE A 87 -11.22 9.70 -12.12
C ILE A 87 -10.99 11.18 -12.48
N ASP A 88 -9.89 11.44 -13.13
CA ASP A 88 -9.49 12.74 -13.61
C ASP A 88 -9.35 12.72 -15.12
N ARG A 89 -9.40 13.89 -15.74
CA ARG A 89 -9.21 14.05 -17.17
C ARG A 89 -8.08 15.04 -17.43
N GLU A 90 -7.13 14.62 -18.23
CA GLU A 90 -6.05 15.45 -18.72
C GLU A 90 -6.14 15.53 -20.26
N GLY A 91 -6.69 16.60 -20.78
CA GLY A 91 -6.98 16.76 -22.21
C GLY A 91 -8.05 15.78 -22.69
N ASP A 92 -7.71 14.89 -23.61
CA ASP A 92 -8.56 13.83 -24.16
C ASP A 92 -8.43 12.48 -23.47
N ARG A 93 -7.59 12.39 -22.44
CA ARG A 93 -7.29 11.14 -21.71
C ARG A 93 -7.83 11.16 -20.30
N TYR A 94 -8.38 10.02 -19.87
CA TYR A 94 -8.73 9.79 -18.49
C TYR A 94 -7.55 9.25 -17.69
N GLN A 95 -7.38 9.77 -16.49
CA GLN A 95 -6.47 9.23 -15.49
C GLN A 95 -7.29 8.60 -14.36
N VAL A 96 -6.89 7.42 -13.92
CA VAL A 96 -7.55 6.71 -12.84
C VAL A 96 -6.55 6.43 -11.74
N ALA A 97 -6.89 6.79 -10.52
CA ALA A 97 -6.08 6.51 -9.34
C ALA A 97 -6.93 5.91 -8.23
N MET A 98 -6.41 4.87 -7.58
CA MET A 98 -7.08 4.28 -6.42
C MET A 98 -6.50 4.86 -5.15
N ARG A 99 -7.35 5.44 -4.32
CA ARG A 99 -6.99 5.93 -3.00
C ARG A 99 -7.41 4.92 -1.93
N ARG A 100 -6.46 4.50 -1.11
CA ARG A 100 -6.64 3.46 -0.10
C ARG A 100 -6.84 4.01 1.30
N ASP A 101 -6.33 5.20 1.56
CA ASP A 101 -6.37 5.84 2.87
C ASP A 101 -6.55 7.36 2.71
N ALA A 102 -7.17 7.99 3.71
CA ALA A 102 -7.37 9.44 3.75
C ALA A 102 -6.13 10.20 4.21
N GLY A 103 -5.15 9.51 4.80
CA GLY A 103 -3.93 10.13 5.32
C GLY A 103 -2.96 10.57 4.21
N PRO A 104 -2.05 11.52 4.49
CA PRO A 104 -1.01 11.98 3.58
C PRO A 104 0.12 10.94 3.46
N GLY A 105 -0.21 9.67 3.32
CA GLY A 105 0.76 8.58 3.28
C GLY A 105 1.32 8.35 1.88
N LEU A 106 2.62 8.01 1.80
CA LEU A 106 3.30 7.57 0.58
C LEU A 106 2.58 6.40 -0.13
N LEU A 107 1.77 5.62 0.59
CA LEU A 107 0.97 4.52 0.03
C LEU A 107 -0.20 5.02 -0.86
N ALA A 108 -0.73 6.22 -0.60
CA ALA A 108 -1.76 6.81 -1.45
C ALA A 108 -1.18 7.29 -2.79
N THR A 109 0.07 7.73 -2.78
CA THR A 109 0.79 8.27 -3.95
C THR A 109 1.41 7.18 -4.83
N ASN A 110 1.73 6.01 -4.28
CA ASN A 110 2.44 4.95 -4.98
C ASN A 110 1.69 4.41 -6.22
N TRP A 111 0.37 4.42 -6.22
CA TRP A 111 -0.42 3.96 -7.36
C TRP A 111 -0.41 4.93 -8.53
N GLN A 112 -0.45 6.23 -8.27
CA GLN A 112 -0.30 7.25 -9.32
C GLN A 112 1.08 7.18 -9.97
N ILE A 113 2.12 6.94 -9.17
CA ILE A 113 3.51 6.79 -9.62
C ILE A 113 3.66 5.56 -10.52
N ARG A 114 3.13 4.41 -10.12
CA ARG A 114 3.19 3.16 -10.93
C ARG A 114 2.40 3.27 -12.23
N ALA A 115 1.22 3.87 -12.23
CA ALA A 115 0.42 4.05 -13.44
C ALA A 115 1.12 4.96 -14.48
N LYS A 116 1.84 6.00 -14.04
CA LYS A 116 2.62 6.88 -14.93
C LYS A 116 3.93 6.23 -15.42
N SER A 117 4.61 5.44 -14.61
CA SER A 117 5.94 4.91 -14.95
C SER A 117 5.91 3.72 -15.92
N THR A 118 4.83 2.96 -15.98
CA THR A 118 4.79 1.74 -16.80
C THR A 118 4.18 1.93 -18.18
N GLY A 119 3.55 3.07 -18.47
CA GLY A 119 2.89 3.34 -19.77
C GLY A 119 1.81 2.32 -20.17
N LYS A 120 1.64 1.25 -19.40
CA LYS A 120 0.62 0.23 -19.58
C LYS A 120 -0.43 0.38 -18.50
N ILE A 121 -1.58 0.91 -18.86
CA ILE A 121 -2.79 0.90 -18.03
C ILE A 121 -3.35 -0.54 -18.08
N SER A 122 -2.67 -1.45 -17.39
CA SER A 122 -3.16 -2.81 -17.12
C SER A 122 -3.59 -2.94 -15.67
N ALA A 123 -4.00 -1.83 -15.06
CA ALA A 123 -4.45 -1.82 -13.68
C ALA A 123 -5.92 -2.23 -13.61
N PRO A 124 -6.33 -3.03 -12.62
CA PRO A 124 -7.72 -3.45 -12.42
C PRO A 124 -8.70 -2.27 -12.41
N GLU A 125 -8.25 -1.10 -11.97
CA GLU A 125 -9.01 0.14 -11.89
C GLU A 125 -9.46 0.67 -13.25
N SER A 126 -8.64 0.47 -14.28
CA SER A 126 -8.98 0.90 -15.64
C SER A 126 -10.22 0.15 -16.17
N GLY A 127 -10.42 -1.08 -15.71
CA GLY A 127 -11.60 -1.86 -16.06
C GLY A 127 -12.91 -1.28 -15.53
N VAL A 128 -12.87 -0.53 -14.40
CA VAL A 128 -14.04 0.22 -13.91
C VAL A 128 -14.37 1.36 -14.87
N LEU A 129 -13.35 2.15 -15.23
CA LEU A 129 -13.52 3.29 -16.13
C LEU A 129 -14.04 2.85 -17.50
N VAL A 130 -13.47 1.80 -18.09
CA VAL A 130 -13.92 1.25 -19.37
C VAL A 130 -15.40 0.85 -19.32
N ALA A 131 -15.82 0.17 -18.23
CA ALA A 131 -17.21 -0.23 -18.06
C ALA A 131 -18.14 0.98 -17.93
N LEU A 132 -17.71 2.05 -17.20
CA LEU A 132 -18.48 3.28 -17.05
C LEU A 132 -18.62 4.02 -18.39
N ILE A 133 -17.54 4.14 -19.16
CA ILE A 133 -17.56 4.80 -20.47
C ILE A 133 -18.50 4.04 -21.42
N ALA A 134 -18.44 2.69 -21.40
CA ALA A 134 -19.29 1.83 -22.19
C ALA A 134 -20.77 1.83 -21.76
N GLY A 135 -21.12 2.51 -20.64
CA GLY A 135 -22.48 2.51 -20.09
C GLY A 135 -22.90 1.15 -19.46
N ASN A 136 -21.94 0.30 -19.11
CA ASN A 136 -22.23 -0.96 -18.44
C ASN A 136 -22.13 -0.79 -16.92
N ASP A 137 -23.14 -0.18 -16.33
CA ASP A 137 -23.17 0.19 -14.91
C ASP A 137 -23.03 -1.02 -13.97
N ARG A 138 -23.69 -2.13 -14.30
CA ARG A 138 -23.60 -3.36 -13.51
C ARG A 138 -22.18 -3.92 -13.47
N GLN A 139 -21.49 -3.89 -14.61
CA GLN A 139 -20.10 -4.36 -14.68
C GLN A 139 -19.17 -3.41 -13.92
N ALA A 140 -19.36 -2.09 -14.06
CA ALA A 140 -18.59 -1.10 -13.34
C ALA A 140 -18.77 -1.26 -11.83
N ALA A 141 -20.03 -1.37 -11.37
CA ALA A 141 -20.37 -1.58 -9.97
C ALA A 141 -19.78 -2.89 -9.41
N THR A 142 -19.82 -3.98 -10.20
CA THR A 142 -19.22 -5.27 -9.84
C THR A 142 -17.72 -5.13 -9.64
N LYS A 143 -17.02 -4.48 -10.58
CA LYS A 143 -15.57 -4.25 -10.48
C LYS A 143 -15.23 -3.33 -9.30
N CYS A 144 -16.04 -2.31 -9.02
CA CYS A 144 -15.89 -1.49 -7.82
C CYS A 144 -15.97 -2.33 -6.54
N ALA A 145 -17.01 -3.15 -6.41
CA ALA A 145 -17.16 -4.04 -5.25
C ALA A 145 -15.98 -5.01 -5.10
N ASP A 146 -15.50 -5.56 -6.21
CA ASP A 146 -14.36 -6.47 -6.25
C ASP A 146 -13.03 -5.81 -5.83
N LEU A 147 -12.87 -4.53 -6.09
CA LEU A 147 -11.72 -3.72 -5.68
C LEU A 147 -11.89 -3.04 -4.31
N ALA A 148 -12.99 -3.32 -3.61
CA ALA A 148 -13.40 -2.63 -2.39
C ALA A 148 -13.58 -1.10 -2.59
N VAL A 149 -13.90 -0.66 -3.78
CA VAL A 149 -14.20 0.74 -4.09
C VAL A 149 -15.64 1.01 -3.71
N GLU A 150 -15.85 1.87 -2.73
CA GLU A 150 -17.18 2.31 -2.30
C GLU A 150 -17.50 3.71 -2.82
N GLN A 151 -16.49 4.51 -3.14
CA GLN A 151 -16.67 5.86 -3.63
C GLN A 151 -15.95 6.07 -4.97
N LEU A 152 -16.61 6.81 -5.87
CA LEU A 152 -16.05 7.33 -7.10
C LEU A 152 -15.98 8.86 -6.97
N LEU A 153 -14.79 9.43 -7.20
CA LEU A 153 -14.60 10.87 -7.25
C LEU A 153 -14.25 11.27 -8.68
N LEU A 154 -15.05 12.13 -9.26
CA LEU A 154 -14.78 12.76 -10.55
C LEU A 154 -14.35 14.19 -10.32
N THR A 155 -13.24 14.60 -10.90
CA THR A 155 -12.87 16.02 -10.94
C THR A 155 -13.83 16.78 -11.89
N LYS A 156 -13.97 18.08 -11.71
CA LYS A 156 -14.86 18.90 -12.57
C LYS A 156 -14.47 18.86 -14.04
N GLN A 157 -13.18 18.72 -14.33
CA GLN A 157 -12.70 18.57 -15.71
C GLN A 157 -13.23 17.30 -16.38
N THR A 158 -13.48 16.25 -15.58
CA THR A 158 -14.05 14.97 -16.06
C THR A 158 -15.55 15.06 -16.29
N GLY A 159 -16.26 15.95 -15.61
CA GLY A 159 -17.73 16.08 -15.67
C GLY A 159 -18.27 16.56 -17.01
N VAL A 160 -17.43 17.18 -17.84
CA VAL A 160 -17.81 17.74 -19.15
C VAL A 160 -18.28 16.67 -20.14
N ASP A 161 -17.87 15.40 -19.97
CA ASP A 161 -18.14 14.32 -20.93
C ASP A 161 -19.39 13.48 -20.63
N GLY A 162 -20.25 13.96 -19.76
CA GLY A 162 -21.47 13.23 -19.42
C GLY A 162 -21.24 11.99 -18.53
N LEU A 163 -20.00 11.70 -18.07
CA LEU A 163 -19.73 10.57 -17.17
C LEU A 163 -20.46 10.77 -15.83
N GLY A 164 -20.48 12.00 -15.31
CA GLY A 164 -21.23 12.35 -14.11
C GLY A 164 -22.74 12.14 -14.29
N ALA A 165 -23.27 12.50 -15.45
CA ALA A 165 -24.68 12.28 -15.78
C ALA A 165 -25.00 10.78 -15.86
N LYS A 166 -24.14 9.97 -16.48
CA LYS A 166 -24.27 8.50 -16.51
C LYS A 166 -24.27 7.91 -15.10
N LEU A 167 -23.36 8.33 -14.24
CA LEU A 167 -23.31 7.87 -12.85
C LEU A 167 -24.57 8.26 -12.06
N SER A 168 -25.08 9.47 -12.27
CA SER A 168 -26.30 9.92 -11.61
C SER A 168 -27.57 9.22 -12.12
N ALA A 169 -27.57 8.76 -13.36
CA ALA A 169 -28.65 7.96 -13.94
C ALA A 169 -28.57 6.47 -13.58
N SER A 170 -27.44 6.02 -13.04
CA SER A 170 -27.21 4.63 -12.69
C SER A 170 -28.00 4.21 -11.46
N SER A 171 -28.54 3.01 -11.45
CA SER A 171 -29.17 2.42 -10.25
C SER A 171 -28.18 1.94 -9.20
N TYR A 172 -26.89 1.85 -9.56
CA TYR A 172 -25.84 1.33 -8.68
C TYR A 172 -25.01 2.41 -7.97
N PHE A 173 -25.13 3.67 -8.41
CA PHE A 173 -24.34 4.77 -7.85
C PHE A 173 -25.25 5.91 -7.43
N HIS A 174 -25.01 6.44 -6.23
CA HIS A 174 -25.76 7.59 -5.71
C HIS A 174 -24.84 8.79 -5.50
N PRO A 175 -25.23 9.99 -5.91
CA PRO A 175 -24.47 11.19 -5.63
C PRO A 175 -24.44 11.43 -4.11
N VAL A 176 -23.24 11.75 -3.57
CA VAL A 176 -23.03 11.99 -2.13
C VAL A 176 -22.71 13.46 -1.88
N SER A 177 -21.81 14.02 -2.67
CA SER A 177 -21.42 15.43 -2.55
C SER A 177 -20.90 15.95 -3.87
N SER A 178 -21.02 17.27 -4.05
CA SER A 178 -20.45 17.98 -5.18
C SER A 178 -20.03 19.37 -4.71
N ASN A 179 -18.86 19.83 -5.15
CA ASN A 179 -18.36 21.19 -4.96
C ASN A 179 -17.75 21.70 -6.28
N ASP A 180 -17.02 22.80 -6.24
CA ASP A 180 -16.41 23.40 -7.43
C ASP A 180 -15.24 22.58 -8.01
N ASP A 181 -14.61 21.72 -7.22
CA ASP A 181 -13.44 20.96 -7.62
C ASP A 181 -13.78 19.54 -8.07
N TYR A 182 -14.78 18.90 -7.44
CA TYR A 182 -15.11 17.48 -7.68
C TYR A 182 -16.58 17.14 -7.37
N SER A 183 -16.99 15.97 -7.84
CA SER A 183 -18.25 15.33 -7.45
C SER A 183 -17.98 13.89 -7.01
N VAL A 184 -18.75 13.41 -6.03
CA VAL A 184 -18.56 12.09 -5.42
C VAL A 184 -19.84 11.27 -5.52
N TRP A 185 -19.72 10.05 -5.97
CA TRP A 185 -20.77 9.02 -5.97
C TRP A 185 -20.40 7.88 -5.07
N ARG A 186 -21.41 7.28 -4.45
CA ARG A 186 -21.26 6.09 -3.61
C ARG A 186 -21.90 4.89 -4.27
N LEU A 187 -21.22 3.75 -4.21
CA LEU A 187 -21.71 2.46 -4.67
C LEU A 187 -22.83 1.94 -3.74
N ASP A 188 -23.98 1.64 -4.31
CA ASP A 188 -25.08 0.97 -3.60
C ASP A 188 -24.95 -0.54 -3.72
N THR A 189 -24.38 -1.14 -2.70
CA THR A 189 -24.19 -2.60 -2.63
C THR A 189 -25.49 -3.40 -2.45
N SER A 190 -26.60 -2.76 -2.07
CA SER A 190 -27.92 -3.40 -1.91
C SER A 190 -28.53 -3.84 -3.24
N LYS A 191 -28.12 -3.24 -4.35
CA LYS A 191 -28.61 -3.54 -5.71
C LYS A 191 -28.09 -4.83 -6.30
N PHE A 192 -27.11 -5.46 -5.66
CA PHE A 192 -26.59 -6.72 -6.17
C PHE A 192 -27.46 -7.92 -5.77
N THR A 193 -27.73 -8.78 -6.76
CA THR A 193 -28.34 -10.09 -6.55
C THR A 193 -27.46 -11.16 -7.20
N PRO A 194 -26.79 -12.03 -6.39
CA PRO A 194 -26.75 -12.08 -4.94
C PRO A 194 -26.04 -10.86 -4.32
N ALA A 195 -26.35 -10.59 -3.04
CA ALA A 195 -25.76 -9.48 -2.29
C ALA A 195 -24.22 -9.51 -2.35
N ARG A 196 -23.60 -8.36 -2.60
CA ARG A 196 -22.15 -8.17 -2.60
C ARG A 196 -21.76 -7.12 -1.56
N SER A 197 -20.54 -7.19 -1.10
CA SER A 197 -19.98 -6.18 -0.20
C SER A 197 -18.73 -5.56 -0.84
N ALA A 198 -18.62 -4.26 -0.77
CA ALA A 198 -17.37 -3.58 -1.05
C ALA A 198 -16.54 -3.56 0.23
N ALA A 199 -15.70 -4.54 0.42
CA ALA A 199 -14.78 -4.62 1.56
C ALA A 199 -13.44 -5.19 1.12
N ARG A 200 -12.40 -4.80 1.83
CA ARG A 200 -11.04 -5.19 1.48
C ARG A 200 -10.80 -6.69 1.61
N VAL A 201 -11.37 -7.30 2.64
CA VAL A 201 -11.25 -8.74 2.89
C VAL A 201 -12.64 -9.32 3.09
N LEU A 202 -12.95 -10.34 2.32
CA LEU A 202 -14.26 -11.01 2.32
C LEU A 202 -14.08 -12.53 2.45
N ILE A 203 -15.00 -13.17 3.16
CA ILE A 203 -15.17 -14.62 3.12
C ILE A 203 -16.44 -14.90 2.33
N SER A 204 -16.29 -15.71 1.29
CA SER A 204 -17.41 -16.16 0.45
C SER A 204 -17.72 -17.63 0.72
N THR A 205 -18.99 -17.91 1.01
CA THR A 205 -19.53 -19.27 1.16
C THR A 205 -20.67 -19.41 0.17
N GLY A 206 -20.37 -19.90 -1.03
CA GLY A 206 -21.33 -19.91 -2.12
C GLY A 206 -21.75 -18.49 -2.52
N LYS A 207 -23.02 -18.14 -2.35
CA LYS A 207 -23.57 -16.81 -2.67
C LYS A 207 -23.47 -15.80 -1.53
N ARG A 208 -23.15 -16.24 -0.31
CA ARG A 208 -23.06 -15.37 0.87
C ARG A 208 -21.66 -14.81 1.01
N GLN A 209 -21.57 -13.51 1.24
CA GLN A 209 -20.32 -12.83 1.54
C GLN A 209 -20.35 -12.25 2.95
N GLU A 210 -19.25 -12.38 3.66
CA GLU A 210 -19.05 -11.87 4.99
C GLU A 210 -17.79 -11.05 5.05
N THR A 211 -17.85 -9.86 5.64
CA THR A 211 -16.69 -8.97 5.79
C THR A 211 -15.79 -9.45 6.92
N VAL A 212 -14.50 -9.40 6.68
CA VAL A 212 -13.46 -9.58 7.70
C VAL A 212 -12.91 -8.20 8.08
N PRO A 213 -12.97 -7.84 9.37
CA PRO A 213 -12.32 -6.61 9.83
C PRO A 213 -10.86 -6.58 9.41
N SER A 214 -10.44 -5.48 8.82
CA SER A 214 -9.10 -5.42 8.24
C SER A 214 -8.35 -4.14 8.61
N GLY A 215 -7.06 -4.28 8.89
CA GLY A 215 -6.09 -3.20 8.99
C GLY A 215 -5.49 -2.84 7.63
N VAL A 216 -4.36 -2.11 7.64
CA VAL A 216 -3.65 -1.70 6.41
C VAL A 216 -2.98 -2.89 5.71
N LEU A 217 -2.34 -3.78 6.46
CA LEU A 217 -1.58 -4.92 5.93
C LEU A 217 -1.97 -6.24 6.58
N SER A 218 -3.06 -6.25 7.36
CA SER A 218 -3.52 -7.44 8.08
C SER A 218 -5.03 -7.46 8.18
N ALA A 219 -5.58 -8.65 8.38
CA ALA A 219 -6.98 -8.85 8.77
C ALA A 219 -7.05 -10.05 9.71
N GLU A 220 -7.96 -9.99 10.66
CA GLU A 220 -8.11 -11.04 11.66
C GLU A 220 -9.59 -11.25 12.01
N LYS A 221 -9.98 -12.52 12.16
CA LYS A 221 -11.34 -12.87 12.54
C LYS A 221 -11.41 -14.29 13.08
N PRO A 222 -12.08 -14.52 14.22
CA PRO A 222 -12.42 -15.86 14.65
C PRO A 222 -13.47 -16.47 13.73
N LEU A 223 -13.24 -17.69 13.27
CA LEU A 223 -14.12 -18.41 12.36
C LEU A 223 -14.60 -19.72 13.02
N ALA A 224 -15.92 -19.92 12.99
CA ALA A 224 -16.51 -21.21 13.30
C ALA A 224 -16.30 -22.21 12.16
N ALA A 225 -16.34 -23.49 12.48
CA ALA A 225 -16.32 -24.55 11.46
C ALA A 225 -17.51 -24.41 10.50
N SER A 226 -17.29 -24.71 9.25
CA SER A 226 -18.32 -24.71 8.21
C SER A 226 -18.32 -26.04 7.49
N ALA A 227 -19.51 -26.60 7.22
CA ALA A 227 -19.63 -27.82 6.43
C ALA A 227 -19.21 -27.65 4.95
N LYS A 228 -19.10 -26.40 4.48
CA LYS A 228 -18.72 -26.08 3.10
C LYS A 228 -17.38 -25.40 3.08
N GLU A 229 -16.62 -25.65 2.03
CA GLU A 229 -15.43 -24.87 1.68
C GLU A 229 -15.79 -23.39 1.54
N ARG A 230 -14.91 -22.52 2.01
CA ARG A 230 -15.05 -21.07 1.93
C ARG A 230 -13.87 -20.49 1.17
N GLN A 231 -14.12 -19.39 0.48
CA GLN A 231 -13.06 -18.63 -0.19
C GLN A 231 -12.83 -17.32 0.53
N LEU A 232 -11.60 -17.08 0.90
CA LEU A 232 -11.13 -15.79 1.39
C LEU A 232 -10.68 -14.96 0.19
N LEU A 233 -11.27 -13.80 0.00
CA LEU A 233 -11.04 -12.90 -1.12
C LEU A 233 -10.43 -11.60 -0.61
N LEU A 234 -9.32 -11.18 -1.20
CA LEU A 234 -8.70 -9.90 -0.92
C LEU A 234 -8.89 -8.98 -2.13
N ALA A 235 -9.30 -7.74 -1.88
CA ALA A 235 -9.32 -6.70 -2.91
C ALA A 235 -7.90 -6.17 -3.19
N GLU A 236 -6.95 -7.08 -3.34
CA GLU A 236 -5.53 -6.82 -3.60
C GLU A 236 -5.08 -7.61 -4.82
N SER A 237 -4.11 -7.07 -5.53
CA SER A 237 -3.48 -7.78 -6.63
C SER A 237 -2.79 -9.05 -6.13
N VAL A 238 -2.74 -10.06 -6.98
CA VAL A 238 -2.08 -11.33 -6.69
C VAL A 238 -0.60 -11.07 -6.36
N SER A 239 -0.19 -11.52 -5.20
CA SER A 239 1.20 -11.39 -4.74
C SER A 239 1.57 -12.55 -3.82
N PRO A 240 2.75 -13.15 -3.97
CA PRO A 240 3.23 -14.21 -3.08
C PRO A 240 3.52 -13.69 -1.66
N ALA A 241 3.57 -12.37 -1.48
CA ALA A 241 3.75 -11.74 -0.18
C ALA A 241 2.48 -11.76 0.69
N TRP A 242 1.30 -11.91 0.09
CA TRP A 242 0.09 -12.16 0.87
C TRP A 242 0.07 -13.57 1.42
N LYS A 243 -0.12 -13.70 2.71
CA LYS A 243 -0.24 -14.96 3.45
C LYS A 243 -1.54 -14.96 4.22
N ALA A 244 -2.12 -16.14 4.36
CA ALA A 244 -3.27 -16.36 5.21
C ALA A 244 -3.09 -17.68 5.96
N GLN A 245 -3.49 -17.70 7.22
CA GLN A 245 -3.45 -18.88 8.08
C GLN A 245 -4.69 -18.96 8.96
N ILE A 246 -5.05 -20.16 9.37
CA ILE A 246 -6.12 -20.43 10.32
C ILE A 246 -5.68 -21.53 11.27
N ALA A 247 -5.77 -21.29 12.59
CA ALA A 247 -5.29 -22.22 13.61
C ALA A 247 -3.84 -22.72 13.30
N ASP A 248 -2.94 -21.78 12.98
CA ASP A 248 -1.52 -22.02 12.64
C ASP A 248 -1.26 -22.88 11.39
N ARG A 249 -2.28 -23.07 10.56
CA ARG A 249 -2.16 -23.75 9.26
C ARG A 249 -2.21 -22.75 8.14
N ASP A 250 -1.20 -22.78 7.28
CA ASP A 250 -1.17 -21.94 6.07
C ASP A 250 -2.28 -22.35 5.11
N LEU A 251 -2.98 -21.33 4.59
CA LEU A 251 -3.99 -21.51 3.56
C LEU A 251 -3.37 -21.47 2.17
N GLN A 252 -3.91 -22.31 1.28
CA GLN A 252 -3.47 -22.34 -0.10
C GLN A 252 -3.84 -21.05 -0.83
N SER A 253 -2.84 -20.35 -1.34
CA SER A 253 -3.01 -19.18 -2.18
C SER A 253 -3.52 -19.57 -3.56
N ARG A 254 -4.49 -18.82 -4.07
CA ARG A 254 -5.03 -18.92 -5.42
C ARG A 254 -5.23 -17.51 -6.00
N SER A 255 -5.45 -17.44 -7.29
CA SER A 255 -5.92 -16.24 -7.96
C SER A 255 -7.38 -16.40 -8.36
N GLN A 256 -8.19 -15.37 -8.13
CA GLN A 256 -9.55 -15.30 -8.67
C GLN A 256 -9.65 -14.05 -9.56
N GLY A 257 -9.43 -14.25 -10.85
CA GLY A 257 -9.17 -13.13 -11.75
C GLY A 257 -7.88 -12.41 -11.37
N GLU A 258 -7.96 -11.12 -11.14
CA GLU A 258 -6.82 -10.26 -10.75
C GLU A 258 -6.65 -10.13 -9.23
N ARG A 259 -7.53 -10.80 -8.43
CA ARG A 259 -7.55 -10.69 -6.97
C ARG A 259 -6.83 -11.85 -6.30
N GLN A 260 -6.19 -11.55 -5.19
CA GLN A 260 -5.65 -12.54 -4.28
C GLN A 260 -6.78 -13.31 -3.60
N SER A 261 -6.69 -14.62 -3.58
CA SER A 261 -7.63 -15.47 -2.84
C SER A 261 -6.94 -16.62 -2.12
N PHE A 262 -7.62 -17.16 -1.10
CA PHE A 262 -7.18 -18.34 -0.37
C PHE A 262 -8.37 -19.27 -0.14
N THR A 263 -8.09 -20.56 -0.11
CA THR A 263 -9.11 -21.58 0.15
C THR A 263 -9.12 -21.94 1.63
N ILE A 264 -10.28 -21.85 2.28
CA ILE A 264 -10.51 -22.30 3.66
C ILE A 264 -11.26 -23.64 3.58
N PRO A 265 -10.63 -24.77 3.93
CA PRO A 265 -11.25 -26.10 3.83
C PRO A 265 -12.51 -26.20 4.72
N ALA A 266 -13.41 -27.11 4.35
CA ALA A 266 -14.56 -27.46 5.17
C ALA A 266 -14.10 -28.05 6.53
N GLY A 267 -14.88 -27.84 7.57
CA GLY A 267 -14.61 -28.35 8.93
C GLY A 267 -13.57 -27.56 9.72
N VAL A 268 -12.84 -26.62 9.10
CA VAL A 268 -11.80 -25.86 9.78
C VAL A 268 -12.40 -24.69 10.56
N SER A 269 -11.96 -24.53 11.82
CA SER A 269 -12.29 -23.42 12.72
C SER A 269 -11.03 -22.87 13.36
N GLY A 270 -11.10 -21.66 13.90
CA GLY A 270 -9.98 -21.02 14.58
C GLY A 270 -9.87 -19.55 14.23
N ASN A 271 -8.78 -18.92 14.65
CA ASN A 271 -8.49 -17.53 14.30
C ASN A 271 -7.89 -17.45 12.90
N LEU A 272 -8.64 -16.82 11.98
CA LEU A 272 -8.13 -16.49 10.65
C LEU A 272 -7.23 -15.27 10.77
N GLN A 273 -6.02 -15.38 10.26
CA GLN A 273 -5.08 -14.28 10.14
C GLN A 273 -4.64 -14.13 8.69
N VAL A 274 -4.70 -12.91 8.20
CA VAL A 274 -4.22 -12.52 6.88
C VAL A 274 -3.18 -11.44 7.06
N TYR A 275 -2.04 -11.56 6.42
CA TYR A 275 -0.96 -10.58 6.54
C TYR A 275 -0.12 -10.48 5.29
N PHE A 276 0.50 -9.32 5.11
CA PHE A 276 1.44 -9.07 4.04
C PHE A 276 2.86 -9.31 4.56
N ALA A 277 3.46 -10.41 4.13
CA ALA A 277 4.84 -10.75 4.48
C ALA A 277 5.81 -9.92 3.62
N THR A 278 6.67 -9.16 4.29
CA THR A 278 7.77 -8.42 3.64
C THR A 278 9.09 -9.10 3.95
N PRO A 279 9.52 -10.10 3.16
CA PRO A 279 10.70 -10.89 3.49
C PRO A 279 11.98 -10.04 3.59
N GLY A 280 12.06 -8.93 2.86
CA GLY A 280 13.18 -7.98 2.96
C GLY A 280 13.20 -7.10 4.20
N ARG A 281 12.12 -7.04 4.99
CA ARG A 281 12.02 -6.14 6.16
C ARG A 281 13.09 -6.46 7.21
N TYR A 282 13.32 -7.72 7.47
CA TYR A 282 14.33 -8.15 8.45
C TYR A 282 15.74 -7.84 7.98
N LEU A 283 16.04 -7.95 6.68
CA LEU A 283 17.33 -7.55 6.12
C LEU A 283 17.57 -6.05 6.24
N VAL A 284 16.54 -5.25 5.98
CA VAL A 284 16.62 -3.79 6.15
C VAL A 284 16.82 -3.44 7.62
N ILE A 285 16.08 -4.05 8.56
CA ILE A 285 16.25 -3.82 9.99
C ILE A 285 17.64 -4.26 10.45
N ALA A 286 18.11 -5.43 10.02
CA ALA A 286 19.45 -5.91 10.33
C ALA A 286 20.54 -4.98 9.81
N GLY A 287 20.38 -4.44 8.60
CA GLY A 287 21.27 -3.43 8.01
C GLY A 287 21.31 -2.15 8.85
N PHE A 288 20.16 -1.63 9.27
CA PHE A 288 20.10 -0.47 10.16
C PHE A 288 20.75 -0.75 11.51
N LEU A 289 20.46 -1.89 12.14
CA LEU A 289 21.08 -2.28 13.41
C LEU A 289 22.60 -2.38 13.28
N LEU A 290 23.11 -2.94 12.20
CA LEU A 290 24.55 -3.04 11.93
C LEU A 290 25.20 -1.66 11.79
N VAL A 291 24.55 -0.71 11.11
CA VAL A 291 25.00 0.68 11.00
C VAL A 291 25.03 1.34 12.39
N TYR A 292 23.96 1.20 13.19
CA TYR A 292 23.88 1.78 14.52
C TYR A 292 24.94 1.18 15.48
N LEU A 293 25.12 -0.13 15.46
CA LEU A 293 26.14 -0.81 16.27
C LEU A 293 27.55 -0.40 15.88
N SER A 294 27.83 -0.25 14.57
CA SER A 294 29.12 0.22 14.08
C SER A 294 29.41 1.66 14.51
N ALA A 295 28.41 2.52 14.44
CA ALA A 295 28.53 3.90 14.91
C ALA A 295 28.73 3.98 16.43
N ALA A 296 27.99 3.19 17.21
CA ALA A 296 28.14 3.10 18.65
C ALA A 296 29.55 2.57 19.04
N ALA A 297 30.03 1.53 18.37
CA ALA A 297 31.38 0.99 18.60
C ALA A 297 32.47 2.02 18.28
N ALA A 298 32.27 2.84 17.24
CA ALA A 298 33.22 3.92 16.91
C ALA A 298 33.23 5.06 17.93
N CYS A 299 32.15 5.25 18.67
CA CYS A 299 32.05 6.27 19.74
C CYS A 299 32.57 5.79 21.10
N LEU A 300 32.84 4.49 21.28
CA LEU A 300 33.38 4.01 22.54
C LEU A 300 34.84 4.45 22.68
N PRO A 301 35.22 5.12 23.79
CA PRO A 301 36.61 5.47 24.06
C PRO A 301 37.38 4.16 24.36
N LEU A 302 38.08 3.63 23.37
CA LEU A 302 39.03 2.54 23.59
C LEU A 302 40.18 3.09 24.40
N GLY A 303 40.07 2.97 25.72
CA GLY A 303 41.06 3.43 26.69
C GLY A 303 42.43 2.87 26.36
N ASN A 304 43.33 3.80 26.06
CA ASN A 304 44.74 3.49 25.84
C ASN A 304 45.33 3.06 27.19
N ARG A 305 45.35 1.74 27.46
CA ARG A 305 46.19 1.19 28.56
C ARG A 305 47.64 1.50 28.22
N ARG A 306 48.11 2.72 28.58
CA ARG A 306 49.52 3.00 28.63
C ARG A 306 50.10 2.02 29.66
N LYS A 307 50.85 1.02 29.16
CA LYS A 307 51.78 0.26 30.02
C LYS A 307 52.83 1.25 30.50
N HIS A 308 52.70 1.70 31.73
CA HIS A 308 53.85 2.24 32.44
C HIS A 308 54.87 1.13 32.59
N LYS A 309 55.98 1.25 31.90
CA LYS A 309 57.27 0.60 32.24
C LYS A 309 58.09 1.56 33.01
#